data_cb14d481d35280fd1a9256fa7a3a5379
#
_entry.id   cb14d481d35280fd1a9256fa7a3a5379
#
_cell.length_a   1.000
_cell.length_b   1.000
_cell.length_c   1.000
_cell.angle_alpha   90.00
_cell.angle_beta   90.00
_cell.angle_gamma   90.00
#
_symmetry.space_group_name_H-M   'P 1'
#
loop_
_entity.id
_entity.type
_entity.pdbx_description
1 polymer ?
#
loop_
_entity_poly.entity_id
_entity_poly.type
_entity_poly.pdbx_seq_one_letter_code
_entity_poly.pdbx_strand_id
1 'polypeptide(L)'
;MINADTPIYVFAFLFTLTLTLFLGRLIIPFLKNNAKQPIYQEGPSWHMSKSGTPTMGGLSFLLSITVTLSLCALYRYITGYGKEALSLLLSTLYALLNASVGIIDDATKLRRKENAGLSPKAKLIFQFSISGLFLASRRLLLNEGVLSTLPLKLFEIEPIYYLVSLVILVGITNCANLTDGIDGLATSVAFAVGVSLFYFSFGKIDNGSFISLSLIAGAIGFLAFNLHPAKVFMGDTGSLFLGALIGALAFELKNPMIAVVSGGVYVIEGISVISQVVFYKLTKKRLFKMAPLHHHFEKCGWDENKICIVSMILTLLFSLVVIL
;
A
#
# COMPACT_ATOMS: atom_id res chain seq x y z
N MET A 1 -3.76 25.76 -19.45
CA MET A 1 -2.59 26.57 -19.00
C MET A 1 -1.62 25.64 -18.27
N ILE A 2 -0.37 25.55 -18.73
CA ILE A 2 0.67 24.79 -18.03
C ILE A 2 1.05 25.61 -16.80
N ASN A 3 0.68 25.15 -15.60
CA ASN A 3 1.06 25.80 -14.36
C ASN A 3 2.59 25.72 -14.16
N ALA A 4 3.19 26.70 -13.46
CA ALA A 4 4.62 26.75 -13.18
C ALA A 4 5.17 25.48 -12.53
N ASP A 5 4.33 24.70 -11.85
CA ASP A 5 4.70 23.45 -11.17
C ASP A 5 4.48 22.18 -12.01
N THR A 6 3.93 22.28 -13.23
CA THR A 6 3.78 21.12 -14.12
C THR A 6 5.10 20.33 -14.30
N PRO A 7 6.28 20.98 -14.45
CA PRO A 7 7.55 20.28 -14.61
C PRO A 7 7.91 19.36 -13.44
N ILE A 8 7.62 19.75 -12.19
CA ILE A 8 7.97 18.93 -11.02
C ILE A 8 7.06 17.69 -10.90
N TYR A 9 5.80 17.76 -11.33
CA TYR A 9 4.91 16.60 -11.39
C TYR A 9 5.35 15.60 -12.46
N VAL A 10 5.71 16.09 -13.64
CA VAL A 10 6.27 15.26 -14.71
C VAL A 10 7.58 14.62 -14.24
N PHE A 11 8.45 15.39 -13.56
CA PHE A 11 9.67 14.86 -12.96
C PHE A 11 9.35 13.75 -11.94
N ALA A 12 8.44 13.98 -11.00
CA ALA A 12 8.10 13.00 -9.96
C ALA A 12 7.63 11.68 -10.59
N PHE A 13 6.78 11.73 -11.62
CA PHE A 13 6.30 10.56 -12.33
C PHE A 13 7.44 9.84 -13.09
N LEU A 14 8.13 10.56 -13.99
CA LEU A 14 9.15 9.95 -14.86
C LEU A 14 10.35 9.45 -14.06
N PHE A 15 10.79 10.19 -13.05
CA PHE A 15 11.91 9.80 -12.21
C PHE A 15 11.58 8.54 -11.39
N THR A 16 10.39 8.49 -10.76
CA THR A 16 9.96 7.28 -10.03
C THR A 16 9.86 6.08 -10.97
N LEU A 17 9.25 6.23 -12.15
CA LEU A 17 9.08 5.14 -13.11
C LEU A 17 10.44 4.59 -13.56
N THR A 18 11.31 5.47 -14.03
CA THR A 18 12.64 5.09 -14.54
C THR A 18 13.49 4.46 -13.45
N LEU A 19 13.48 5.04 -12.25
CA LEU A 19 14.23 4.51 -11.11
C LEU A 19 13.68 3.15 -10.65
N THR A 20 12.34 2.96 -10.63
CA THR A 20 11.74 1.65 -10.29
C THR A 20 12.14 0.58 -11.30
N LEU A 21 12.09 0.88 -12.60
CA LEU A 21 12.52 -0.05 -13.64
C LEU A 21 14.03 -0.36 -13.57
N PHE A 22 14.84 0.65 -13.29
CA PHE A 22 16.29 0.49 -13.14
C PHE A 22 16.63 -0.38 -11.93
N LEU A 23 16.08 -0.02 -10.74
CA LEU A 23 16.32 -0.79 -9.52
C LEU A 23 15.74 -2.21 -9.62
N GLY A 24 14.58 -2.39 -10.26
CA GLY A 24 14.03 -3.71 -10.52
C GLY A 24 15.00 -4.60 -11.31
N ARG A 25 15.61 -4.06 -12.37
CA ARG A 25 16.62 -4.80 -13.16
C ARG A 25 17.87 -5.16 -12.37
N LEU A 26 18.28 -4.34 -11.39
CA LEU A 26 19.46 -4.59 -10.54
C LEU A 26 19.13 -5.54 -9.39
N ILE A 27 18.01 -5.32 -8.70
CA ILE A 27 17.68 -6.02 -7.46
C ILE A 27 17.16 -7.44 -7.74
N ILE A 28 16.34 -7.64 -8.78
CA ILE A 28 15.73 -8.95 -9.05
C ILE A 28 16.75 -10.07 -9.27
N PRO A 29 17.82 -9.90 -10.07
CA PRO A 29 18.85 -10.93 -10.21
C PRO A 29 19.56 -11.26 -8.88
N PHE A 30 19.80 -10.24 -8.03
CA PHE A 30 20.37 -10.44 -6.71
C PHE A 30 19.43 -11.23 -5.80
N LEU A 31 18.14 -10.88 -5.77
CA LEU A 31 17.11 -11.57 -4.99
C LEU A 31 16.93 -13.02 -5.47
N LYS A 32 17.02 -13.27 -6.77
CA LYS A 32 16.88 -14.62 -7.35
C LYS A 32 17.92 -15.60 -6.80
N ASN A 33 19.09 -15.10 -6.42
CA ASN A 33 20.13 -15.93 -5.84
C ASN A 33 20.02 -16.04 -4.30
N ASN A 34 19.46 -15.02 -3.62
CA ASN A 34 19.57 -14.88 -2.17
C ASN A 34 18.22 -14.90 -1.43
N ALA A 35 17.10 -14.68 -2.12
CA ALA A 35 15.80 -14.45 -1.48
C ALA A 35 14.67 -15.32 -2.08
N LYS A 36 14.94 -16.62 -2.29
CA LYS A 36 13.91 -17.58 -2.74
C LYS A 36 12.97 -17.87 -1.58
N GLN A 37 11.71 -17.51 -1.73
CA GLN A 37 10.70 -17.78 -0.71
C GLN A 37 10.28 -19.26 -0.75
N PRO A 38 10.28 -19.97 0.40
CA PRO A 38 9.62 -21.26 0.49
C PRO A 38 8.12 -21.09 0.30
N ILE A 39 7.50 -21.95 -0.52
CA ILE A 39 6.05 -21.90 -0.74
C ILE A 39 5.31 -22.37 0.51
N TYR A 40 4.21 -21.72 0.79
CA TYR A 40 3.32 -22.05 1.91
C TYR A 40 2.69 -23.41 1.68
N GLN A 41 3.02 -24.41 2.51
CA GLN A 41 2.44 -25.77 2.37
C GLN A 41 0.94 -25.81 2.59
N GLU A 42 0.42 -24.87 3.41
CA GLU A 42 -1.02 -24.69 3.66
C GLU A 42 -1.70 -23.76 2.63
N GLY A 43 -0.95 -23.18 1.71
CA GLY A 43 -1.44 -22.33 0.64
C GLY A 43 -2.13 -23.11 -0.49
N PRO A 44 -2.60 -22.41 -1.54
CA PRO A 44 -3.18 -23.05 -2.70
C PRO A 44 -2.19 -24.01 -3.38
N SER A 45 -2.57 -25.29 -3.56
CA SER A 45 -1.68 -26.29 -4.14
C SER A 45 -1.22 -25.96 -5.57
N TRP A 46 -2.02 -25.17 -6.32
CA TRP A 46 -1.66 -24.71 -7.67
C TRP A 46 -0.58 -23.64 -7.68
N HIS A 47 -0.27 -22.99 -6.55
CA HIS A 47 0.84 -22.07 -6.44
C HIS A 47 2.21 -22.77 -6.32
N MET A 48 2.26 -24.09 -6.22
CA MET A 48 3.52 -24.85 -6.19
C MET A 48 4.39 -24.62 -7.43
N SER A 49 3.79 -24.30 -8.58
CA SER A 49 4.51 -23.93 -9.81
C SER A 49 5.31 -22.64 -9.70
N LYS A 50 4.96 -21.75 -8.75
CA LYS A 50 5.64 -20.48 -8.46
C LYS A 50 6.90 -20.63 -7.59
N SER A 51 7.26 -21.90 -7.24
CA SER A 51 8.44 -22.21 -6.42
C SER A 51 9.72 -21.65 -7.04
N GLY A 52 10.51 -20.95 -6.21
CA GLY A 52 11.76 -20.35 -6.65
C GLY A 52 11.65 -18.92 -7.16
N THR A 53 10.44 -18.35 -7.25
CA THR A 53 10.28 -16.90 -7.47
C THR A 53 10.81 -16.14 -6.27
N PRO A 54 11.72 -15.16 -6.45
CA PRO A 54 12.26 -14.38 -5.33
C PRO A 54 11.20 -13.47 -4.71
N THR A 55 11.34 -13.20 -3.43
CA THR A 55 10.55 -12.20 -2.67
C THR A 55 11.33 -10.89 -2.44
N MET A 56 10.73 -9.91 -1.76
CA MET A 56 11.27 -8.57 -1.48
C MET A 56 11.46 -7.68 -2.72
N GLY A 57 10.79 -7.98 -3.83
CA GLY A 57 10.81 -7.14 -5.03
C GLY A 57 10.27 -5.74 -4.80
N GLY A 58 9.45 -5.57 -3.76
CA GLY A 58 8.95 -4.27 -3.31
C GLY A 58 10.03 -3.23 -2.99
N LEU A 59 11.27 -3.66 -2.71
CA LEU A 59 12.42 -2.75 -2.53
C LEU A 59 12.62 -1.82 -3.73
N SER A 60 12.32 -2.26 -4.96
CA SER A 60 12.53 -1.46 -6.17
C SER A 60 11.68 -0.19 -6.19
N PHE A 61 10.37 -0.31 -5.99
CA PHE A 61 9.48 0.86 -5.96
C PHE A 61 9.52 1.62 -4.64
N LEU A 62 9.73 0.93 -3.52
CA LEU A 62 9.91 1.57 -2.20
C LEU A 62 11.05 2.59 -2.24
N LEU A 63 12.23 2.18 -2.69
CA LEU A 63 13.40 3.08 -2.80
C LEU A 63 13.12 4.21 -3.79
N SER A 64 12.54 3.90 -4.95
CA SER A 64 12.22 4.89 -5.98
C SER A 64 11.26 5.96 -5.48
N ILE A 65 10.15 5.54 -4.88
CA ILE A 65 9.14 6.46 -4.33
C ILE A 65 9.75 7.31 -3.20
N THR A 66 10.49 6.67 -2.29
CA THR A 66 11.13 7.37 -1.17
C THR A 66 12.07 8.45 -1.64
N VAL A 67 12.96 8.15 -2.59
CA VAL A 67 13.91 9.14 -3.14
C VAL A 67 13.14 10.26 -3.84
N THR A 68 12.14 9.93 -4.65
CA THR A 68 11.34 10.94 -5.36
C THR A 68 10.62 11.88 -4.39
N LEU A 69 9.92 11.33 -3.39
CA LEU A 69 9.18 12.15 -2.42
C LEU A 69 10.11 13.01 -1.56
N SER A 70 11.32 12.51 -1.24
CA SER A 70 12.35 13.29 -0.54
C SER A 70 12.83 14.48 -1.38
N LEU A 71 13.03 14.28 -2.69
CA LEU A 71 13.36 15.35 -3.63
C LEU A 71 12.22 16.35 -3.80
N CYS A 72 10.98 15.89 -3.85
CA CYS A 72 9.79 16.76 -3.88
C CYS A 72 9.66 17.57 -2.57
N ALA A 73 9.95 16.96 -1.42
CA ALA A 73 9.97 17.68 -0.14
C ALA A 73 11.06 18.74 -0.09
N LEU A 74 12.26 18.44 -0.61
CA LEU A 74 13.34 19.41 -0.73
C LEU A 74 12.94 20.59 -1.64
N TYR A 75 12.31 20.29 -2.79
CA TYR A 75 11.76 21.31 -3.68
C TYR A 75 10.75 22.21 -2.95
N ARG A 76 9.80 21.62 -2.22
CA ARG A 76 8.82 22.36 -1.41
C ARG A 76 9.49 23.27 -0.39
N TYR A 77 10.52 22.76 0.29
CA TYR A 77 11.27 23.55 1.28
C TYR A 77 11.97 24.75 0.65
N ILE A 78 12.66 24.55 -0.48
CA ILE A 78 13.39 25.61 -1.19
C ILE A 78 12.42 26.67 -1.76
N THR A 79 11.22 26.27 -2.16
CA THR A 79 10.18 27.18 -2.68
C THR A 79 9.37 27.89 -1.60
N GLY A 80 9.72 27.71 -0.32
CA GLY A 80 9.10 28.43 0.80
C GLY A 80 7.90 27.71 1.44
N TYR A 81 7.58 26.48 1.02
CA TYR A 81 6.49 25.65 1.56
C TYR A 81 7.03 24.67 2.62
N GLY A 82 7.65 25.20 3.67
CA GLY A 82 8.34 24.39 4.67
C GLY A 82 7.41 23.45 5.46
N LYS A 83 6.16 23.86 5.71
CA LYS A 83 5.17 23.05 6.42
C LYS A 83 4.72 21.86 5.58
N GLU A 84 4.48 22.09 4.30
CA GLU A 84 4.13 21.05 3.32
C GLU A 84 5.30 20.09 3.08
N ALA A 85 6.54 20.61 3.04
CA ALA A 85 7.74 19.79 2.96
C ALA A 85 7.85 18.84 4.16
N LEU A 86 7.64 19.35 5.38
CA LEU A 86 7.64 18.53 6.60
C LEU A 86 6.52 17.50 6.57
N SER A 87 5.30 17.86 6.13
CA SER A 87 4.18 16.95 5.97
C SER A 87 4.52 15.78 5.05
N LEU A 88 5.09 16.07 3.88
CA LEU A 88 5.50 15.06 2.89
C LEU A 88 6.60 14.13 3.44
N LEU A 89 7.57 14.66 4.17
CA LEU A 89 8.60 13.87 4.85
C LEU A 89 8.03 12.96 5.92
N LEU A 90 7.08 13.44 6.75
CA LEU A 90 6.40 12.62 7.75
C LEU A 90 5.60 11.48 7.11
N SER A 91 4.89 11.76 6.02
CA SER A 91 4.14 10.76 5.25
C SER A 91 5.06 9.70 4.63
N THR A 92 6.19 10.13 4.09
CA THR A 92 7.22 9.23 3.54
C THR A 92 7.87 8.38 4.63
N LEU A 93 8.21 8.98 5.77
CA LEU A 93 8.79 8.28 6.92
C LEU A 93 7.82 7.25 7.50
N TYR A 94 6.52 7.59 7.60
CA TYR A 94 5.48 6.65 8.03
C TYR A 94 5.44 5.40 7.16
N ALA A 95 5.47 5.57 5.84
CA ALA A 95 5.48 4.45 4.91
C ALA A 95 6.78 3.61 5.03
N LEU A 96 7.94 4.27 5.19
CA LEU A 96 9.24 3.60 5.41
C LEU A 96 9.30 2.80 6.71
N LEU A 97 8.76 3.32 7.80
CA LEU A 97 8.73 2.61 9.07
C LEU A 97 7.86 1.34 8.98
N ASN A 98 6.72 1.40 8.30
CA ASN A 98 5.92 0.19 8.03
C ASN A 98 6.66 -0.79 7.10
N ALA A 99 7.34 -0.29 6.08
CA ALA A 99 8.19 -1.13 5.23
C ALA A 99 9.31 -1.82 6.01
N SER A 100 9.90 -1.15 7.01
CA SER A 100 10.94 -1.75 7.86
C SER A 100 10.43 -2.96 8.65
N VAL A 101 9.17 -2.92 9.11
CA VAL A 101 8.51 -4.09 9.71
C VAL A 101 8.41 -5.22 8.70
N GLY A 102 8.05 -4.92 7.44
CA GLY A 102 8.01 -5.90 6.35
C GLY A 102 9.38 -6.48 6.00
N ILE A 103 10.41 -5.64 5.95
CA ILE A 103 11.80 -6.07 5.69
C ILE A 103 12.25 -7.04 6.79
N ILE A 104 11.99 -6.74 8.05
CA ILE A 104 12.34 -7.61 9.20
C ILE A 104 11.58 -8.93 9.09
N ASP A 105 10.31 -8.89 8.71
CA ASP A 105 9.49 -10.09 8.54
C ASP A 105 10.02 -10.98 7.41
N ASP A 106 10.21 -10.42 6.22
CA ASP A 106 10.74 -11.13 5.05
C ASP A 106 12.15 -11.69 5.32
N ALA A 107 13.04 -10.87 5.91
CA ALA A 107 14.38 -11.32 6.29
C ALA A 107 14.35 -12.47 7.32
N THR A 108 13.39 -12.44 8.25
CA THR A 108 13.21 -13.52 9.25
C THR A 108 12.77 -14.82 8.58
N LYS A 109 11.79 -14.76 7.67
CA LYS A 109 11.33 -15.91 6.86
C LYS A 109 12.48 -16.53 6.06
N LEU A 110 13.29 -15.67 5.40
CA LEU A 110 14.43 -16.12 4.60
C LEU A 110 15.52 -16.79 5.46
N ARG A 111 15.83 -16.21 6.64
CA ARG A 111 16.85 -16.77 7.55
C ARG A 111 16.43 -18.14 8.11
N ARG A 112 15.16 -18.28 8.48
CA ARG A 112 14.63 -19.52 9.04
C ARG A 112 14.31 -20.56 7.98
N LYS A 113 14.26 -20.17 6.70
CA LYS A 113 13.77 -21.00 5.59
C LYS A 113 12.36 -21.54 5.84
N GLU A 114 11.57 -20.77 6.56
CA GLU A 114 10.19 -21.07 6.95
C GLU A 114 9.30 -19.89 6.56
N ASN A 115 7.99 -20.14 6.45
CA ASN A 115 7.02 -19.07 6.20
C ASN A 115 6.64 -18.29 7.47
N ALA A 116 7.18 -18.66 8.63
CA ALA A 116 6.96 -17.98 9.90
C ALA A 116 7.95 -16.82 10.08
N GLY A 117 7.51 -15.60 9.80
CA GLY A 117 8.23 -14.35 10.06
C GLY A 117 8.02 -13.85 11.49
N LEU A 118 7.69 -12.58 11.63
CA LEU A 118 7.27 -11.98 12.89
C LEU A 118 5.90 -12.54 13.33
N SER A 119 5.68 -12.63 14.63
CA SER A 119 4.34 -13.01 15.10
C SER A 119 3.31 -11.92 14.70
N PRO A 120 2.05 -12.32 14.39
CA PRO A 120 1.00 -11.35 14.04
C PRO A 120 0.81 -10.26 15.10
N LYS A 121 0.94 -10.63 16.38
CA LYS A 121 0.88 -9.66 17.51
C LYS A 121 2.01 -8.64 17.45
N ALA A 122 3.25 -9.07 17.17
CA ALA A 122 4.39 -8.17 17.07
C ALA A 122 4.21 -7.19 15.89
N LYS A 123 3.78 -7.67 14.72
CA LYS A 123 3.47 -6.80 13.56
C LYS A 123 2.44 -5.74 13.94
N LEU A 124 1.34 -6.12 14.56
CA LEU A 124 0.30 -5.19 14.97
C LEU A 124 0.81 -4.16 15.98
N ILE A 125 1.60 -4.57 17.00
CA ILE A 125 2.15 -3.64 17.98
C ILE A 125 3.03 -2.59 17.29
N PHE A 126 3.95 -3.00 16.39
CA PHE A 126 4.78 -2.06 15.64
C PHE A 126 3.92 -1.12 14.79
N GLN A 127 2.94 -1.63 14.05
CA GLN A 127 2.08 -0.82 13.19
C GLN A 127 1.23 0.18 13.99
N PHE A 128 0.67 -0.22 15.15
CA PHE A 128 -0.06 0.70 16.02
C PHE A 128 0.87 1.78 16.59
N SER A 129 2.08 1.42 17.01
CA SER A 129 3.07 2.38 17.52
C SER A 129 3.50 3.37 16.43
N ILE A 130 3.81 2.89 15.21
CA ILE A 130 4.20 3.73 14.08
C ILE A 130 3.06 4.67 13.68
N SER A 131 1.82 4.15 13.61
CA SER A 131 0.65 4.96 13.27
C SER A 131 0.32 6.00 14.35
N GLY A 132 0.47 5.65 15.62
CA GLY A 132 0.32 6.59 16.74
C GLY A 132 1.37 7.70 16.69
N LEU A 133 2.64 7.37 16.44
CA LEU A 133 3.70 8.36 16.25
C LEU A 133 3.44 9.28 15.04
N PHE A 134 2.96 8.74 13.94
CA PHE A 134 2.58 9.52 12.76
C PHE A 134 1.49 10.54 13.09
N LEU A 135 0.38 10.11 13.72
CA LEU A 135 -0.71 10.98 14.12
C LEU A 135 -0.25 12.05 15.12
N ALA A 136 0.54 11.66 16.12
CA ALA A 136 1.12 12.60 17.09
C ALA A 136 2.04 13.62 16.43
N SER A 137 2.89 13.20 15.48
CA SER A 137 3.77 14.10 14.73
C SER A 137 2.97 15.12 13.91
N ARG A 138 1.89 14.70 13.24
CA ARG A 138 1.02 15.63 12.50
C ARG A 138 0.34 16.62 13.44
N ARG A 139 -0.12 16.17 14.60
CA ARG A 139 -0.74 17.06 15.61
C ARG A 139 0.25 18.07 16.18
N LEU A 140 1.42 17.60 16.59
CA LEU A 140 2.40 18.44 17.31
C LEU A 140 3.22 19.34 16.39
N LEU A 141 3.69 18.82 15.24
CA LEU A 141 4.61 19.53 14.36
C LEU A 141 3.89 20.34 13.28
N LEU A 142 2.71 19.88 12.83
CA LEU A 142 1.94 20.54 11.77
C LEU A 142 0.72 21.30 12.32
N ASN A 143 0.43 21.21 13.62
CA ASN A 143 -0.81 21.73 14.23
C ASN A 143 -2.07 21.25 13.50
N GLU A 144 -2.09 20.00 13.01
CA GLU A 144 -3.25 19.45 12.38
C GLU A 144 -4.22 18.90 13.44
N GLY A 145 -5.41 19.48 13.48
CA GLY A 145 -6.52 19.02 14.33
C GLY A 145 -7.34 17.90 13.67
N VAL A 146 -8.55 17.74 14.20
CA VAL A 146 -9.56 16.84 13.62
C VAL A 146 -9.89 17.29 12.20
N LEU A 147 -9.77 16.38 11.25
CA LEU A 147 -10.14 16.62 9.86
C LEU A 147 -11.65 16.32 9.73
N SER A 148 -12.47 17.35 9.56
CA SER A 148 -13.95 17.32 9.65
C SER A 148 -14.67 16.65 8.47
N THR A 149 -14.02 15.72 7.78
CA THR A 149 -14.53 15.12 6.54
C THR A 149 -15.21 13.77 6.73
N LEU A 150 -15.36 13.31 7.97
CA LEU A 150 -16.12 12.09 8.26
C LEU A 150 -17.62 12.42 8.35
N PRO A 151 -18.52 11.61 7.76
CA PRO A 151 -19.94 11.94 7.61
C PRO A 151 -20.73 11.95 8.92
N LEU A 152 -20.12 11.60 10.03
CA LEU A 152 -20.77 11.53 11.33
C LEU A 152 -20.13 12.52 12.31
N LYS A 153 -20.93 13.42 12.90
CA LYS A 153 -20.48 14.38 13.94
C LYS A 153 -19.73 13.74 15.12
N LEU A 154 -19.95 12.44 15.35
CA LEU A 154 -19.24 11.67 16.37
C LEU A 154 -17.71 11.67 16.15
N PHE A 155 -17.26 11.74 14.89
CA PHE A 155 -15.84 11.77 14.55
C PHE A 155 -15.19 13.15 14.72
N GLU A 156 -15.98 14.19 15.01
CA GLU A 156 -15.46 15.51 15.38
C GLU A 156 -14.93 15.53 16.83
N ILE A 157 -15.28 14.49 17.63
CA ILE A 157 -14.73 14.31 18.97
C ILE A 157 -13.28 13.84 18.87
N GLU A 158 -12.34 14.67 19.31
CA GLU A 158 -10.91 14.48 19.08
C GLU A 158 -10.38 13.07 19.45
N PRO A 159 -10.67 12.48 20.63
CA PRO A 159 -10.24 11.11 20.95
C PRO A 159 -10.78 10.05 19.98
N ILE A 160 -12.05 10.19 19.57
CA ILE A 160 -12.69 9.24 18.64
C ILE A 160 -12.05 9.34 17.26
N TYR A 161 -11.80 10.58 16.79
CA TYR A 161 -11.09 10.82 15.53
C TYR A 161 -9.74 10.12 15.49
N TYR A 162 -8.90 10.29 16.53
CA TYR A 162 -7.58 9.65 16.57
C TYR A 162 -7.67 8.14 16.66
N LEU A 163 -8.63 7.61 17.44
CA LEU A 163 -8.84 6.16 17.53
C LEU A 163 -9.24 5.58 16.17
N VAL A 164 -10.19 6.19 15.48
CA VAL A 164 -10.66 5.75 14.15
C VAL A 164 -9.55 5.89 13.11
N SER A 165 -8.82 7.02 13.12
CA SER A 165 -7.68 7.24 12.23
C SER A 165 -6.58 6.18 12.43
N LEU A 166 -6.31 5.82 13.68
CA LEU A 166 -5.35 4.77 14.02
C LEU A 166 -5.79 3.40 13.45
N VAL A 167 -7.07 3.05 13.61
CA VAL A 167 -7.65 1.82 13.05
C VAL A 167 -7.61 1.82 11.53
N ILE A 168 -7.92 2.94 10.88
CA ILE A 168 -7.85 3.09 9.41
C ILE A 168 -6.41 2.86 8.92
N LEU A 169 -5.42 3.52 9.52
CA LEU A 169 -4.01 3.41 9.12
C LEU A 169 -3.49 1.98 9.25
N VAL A 170 -3.72 1.35 10.40
CA VAL A 170 -3.30 -0.05 10.62
C VAL A 170 -4.12 -1.00 9.75
N GLY A 171 -5.42 -0.75 9.61
CA GLY A 171 -6.32 -1.56 8.82
C GLY A 171 -5.94 -1.60 7.34
N ILE A 172 -5.78 -0.42 6.70
CA ILE A 172 -5.44 -0.36 5.28
C ILE A 172 -4.06 -0.98 4.99
N THR A 173 -3.09 -0.79 5.90
CA THR A 173 -1.76 -1.40 5.80
C THR A 173 -1.82 -2.93 5.80
N ASN A 174 -2.60 -3.52 6.71
CA ASN A 174 -2.77 -4.97 6.77
C ASN A 174 -3.64 -5.52 5.62
N CYS A 175 -4.68 -4.79 5.21
CA CYS A 175 -5.54 -5.19 4.10
C CYS A 175 -4.74 -5.22 2.78
N ALA A 176 -3.84 -4.25 2.55
CA ALA A 176 -2.94 -4.26 1.40
C ALA A 176 -1.99 -5.47 1.44
N ASN A 177 -1.46 -5.81 2.61
CA ASN A 177 -0.61 -7.01 2.79
C ASN A 177 -1.39 -8.30 2.54
N LEU A 178 -2.63 -8.43 3.02
CA LEU A 178 -3.49 -9.59 2.74
C LEU A 178 -3.87 -9.72 1.26
N THR A 179 -3.88 -8.62 0.51
CA THR A 179 -4.20 -8.62 -0.92
C THR A 179 -3.02 -9.04 -1.80
N ASP A 180 -1.79 -9.05 -1.27
CA ASP A 180 -0.58 -9.50 -1.98
C ASP A 180 -0.48 -11.05 -2.00
N GLY A 181 -1.56 -11.72 -2.42
CA GLY A 181 -1.63 -13.19 -2.47
C GLY A 181 -1.50 -13.79 -3.86
N ILE A 182 -1.68 -13.00 -4.93
CA ILE A 182 -1.50 -13.43 -6.32
C ILE A 182 -0.72 -12.38 -7.12
N ASP A 183 -0.14 -12.80 -8.25
CA ASP A 183 0.75 -11.98 -9.07
C ASP A 183 0.06 -10.69 -9.54
N GLY A 184 0.62 -9.55 -9.19
CA GLY A 184 0.18 -8.23 -9.66
C GLY A 184 -1.04 -7.64 -8.96
N LEU A 185 -1.78 -8.37 -8.12
CA LEU A 185 -3.06 -7.90 -7.57
C LEU A 185 -2.90 -6.66 -6.71
N ALA A 186 -2.09 -6.73 -5.65
CA ALA A 186 -1.90 -5.60 -4.76
C ALA A 186 -1.35 -4.37 -5.49
N THR A 187 -0.45 -4.57 -6.45
CA THR A 187 0.11 -3.49 -7.26
C THR A 187 -0.93 -2.87 -8.20
N SER A 188 -1.81 -3.67 -8.82
CA SER A 188 -2.87 -3.19 -9.72
C SER A 188 -3.92 -2.36 -8.97
N VAL A 189 -4.28 -2.78 -7.75
CA VAL A 189 -5.17 -2.01 -6.87
C VAL A 189 -4.50 -0.70 -6.46
N ALA A 190 -3.21 -0.72 -6.07
CA ALA A 190 -2.46 0.49 -5.72
C ALA A 190 -2.37 1.48 -6.89
N PHE A 191 -2.16 0.99 -8.11
CA PHE A 191 -2.20 1.80 -9.32
C PHE A 191 -3.55 2.51 -9.47
N ALA A 192 -4.67 1.78 -9.36
CA ALA A 192 -6.00 2.34 -9.48
C ALA A 192 -6.31 3.38 -8.38
N VAL A 193 -5.89 3.11 -7.13
CA VAL A 193 -5.97 4.08 -6.01
C VAL A 193 -5.19 5.35 -6.36
N GLY A 194 -3.94 5.19 -6.83
CA GLY A 194 -3.11 6.33 -7.23
C GLY A 194 -3.75 7.19 -8.31
N VAL A 195 -4.29 6.58 -9.38
CA VAL A 195 -4.99 7.29 -10.47
C VAL A 195 -6.19 8.06 -9.94
N SER A 196 -7.02 7.42 -9.13
CA SER A 196 -8.23 8.04 -8.57
C SER A 196 -7.90 9.22 -7.66
N LEU A 197 -6.91 9.08 -6.79
CA LEU A 197 -6.54 10.11 -5.84
C LEU A 197 -5.73 11.23 -6.49
N PHE A 198 -4.99 10.95 -7.56
CA PHE A 198 -4.42 11.99 -8.39
C PHE A 198 -5.51 12.84 -9.06
N TYR A 199 -6.57 12.22 -9.58
CA TYR A 199 -7.71 12.94 -10.15
C TYR A 199 -8.42 13.81 -9.09
N PHE A 200 -8.59 13.30 -7.87
CA PHE A 200 -9.14 14.06 -6.73
C PHE A 200 -8.29 15.29 -6.37
N SER A 201 -6.97 15.19 -6.53
CA SER A 201 -6.01 16.28 -6.30
C SER A 201 -5.82 17.17 -7.53
N PHE A 202 -6.44 16.83 -8.68
CA PHE A 202 -6.18 17.49 -9.95
C PHE A 202 -6.47 19.00 -9.89
N GLY A 203 -5.50 19.79 -10.32
CA GLY A 203 -5.57 21.27 -10.27
C GLY A 203 -5.17 21.88 -8.95
N LYS A 204 -4.86 21.08 -7.92
CA LYS A 204 -4.27 21.54 -6.66
C LYS A 204 -2.78 21.21 -6.64
N ILE A 205 -1.98 22.17 -6.21
CA ILE A 205 -0.55 21.98 -5.97
C ILE A 205 -0.40 21.50 -4.52
N ASP A 206 -0.56 20.19 -4.32
CA ASP A 206 -0.52 19.59 -3.01
C ASP A 206 0.40 18.35 -2.94
N ASN A 207 0.69 17.92 -1.73
CA ASN A 207 1.49 16.72 -1.48
C ASN A 207 0.79 15.45 -1.96
N GLY A 208 -0.55 15.45 -1.99
CA GLY A 208 -1.36 14.36 -2.49
C GLY A 208 -1.04 14.03 -3.94
N SER A 209 -0.83 15.06 -4.78
CA SER A 209 -0.42 14.88 -6.18
C SER A 209 0.96 14.23 -6.31
N PHE A 210 1.96 14.62 -5.48
CA PHE A 210 3.29 14.02 -5.50
C PHE A 210 3.25 12.53 -5.11
N ILE A 211 2.53 12.20 -4.03
CA ILE A 211 2.40 10.82 -3.56
C ILE A 211 1.63 9.98 -4.59
N SER A 212 0.53 10.50 -5.12
CA SER A 212 -0.29 9.78 -6.11
C SER A 212 0.49 9.48 -7.38
N LEU A 213 1.20 10.47 -7.95
CA LEU A 213 2.01 10.28 -9.15
C LEU A 213 3.17 9.30 -8.93
N SER A 214 3.84 9.40 -7.78
CA SER A 214 4.90 8.47 -7.42
C SER A 214 4.36 7.05 -7.21
N LEU A 215 3.16 6.92 -6.61
CA LEU A 215 2.48 5.63 -6.45
C LEU A 215 2.11 5.01 -7.80
N ILE A 216 1.52 5.79 -8.72
CA ILE A 216 1.19 5.35 -10.09
C ILE A 216 2.46 4.88 -10.82
N ALA A 217 3.50 5.70 -10.82
CA ALA A 217 4.74 5.43 -11.52
C ALA A 217 5.47 4.21 -10.95
N GLY A 218 5.55 4.11 -9.63
CA GLY A 218 6.12 2.95 -8.94
C GLY A 218 5.34 1.67 -9.21
N ALA A 219 4.00 1.74 -9.21
CA ALA A 219 3.15 0.61 -9.53
C ALA A 219 3.34 0.14 -10.99
N ILE A 220 3.32 1.05 -11.97
CA ILE A 220 3.60 0.72 -13.38
C ILE A 220 4.98 0.07 -13.52
N GLY A 221 6.00 0.68 -12.91
CA GLY A 221 7.37 0.16 -12.98
C GLY A 221 7.50 -1.23 -12.36
N PHE A 222 6.82 -1.49 -11.25
CA PHE A 222 6.86 -2.80 -10.57
C PHE A 222 6.01 -3.85 -11.29
N LEU A 223 4.85 -3.49 -11.85
CA LEU A 223 4.01 -4.41 -12.65
C LEU A 223 4.77 -5.01 -13.84
N ALA A 224 5.77 -4.33 -14.40
CA ALA A 224 6.64 -4.89 -15.45
C ALA A 224 7.38 -6.16 -15.01
N PHE A 225 7.48 -6.41 -13.70
CA PHE A 225 8.14 -7.58 -13.11
C PHE A 225 7.19 -8.49 -12.32
N ASN A 226 6.05 -7.95 -11.86
CA ASN A 226 5.16 -8.61 -10.91
C ASN A 226 3.86 -9.12 -11.54
N LEU A 227 3.51 -8.72 -12.79
CA LEU A 227 2.36 -9.30 -13.50
C LEU A 227 2.58 -10.80 -13.77
N HIS A 228 1.47 -11.54 -13.77
CA HIS A 228 1.49 -12.99 -14.01
C HIS A 228 2.01 -13.36 -15.42
N PRO A 229 2.98 -14.28 -15.54
CA PRO A 229 3.72 -14.95 -14.46
C PRO A 229 4.82 -14.05 -13.86
N ALA A 230 4.78 -13.87 -12.55
CA ALA A 230 5.64 -12.93 -11.85
C ALA A 230 7.13 -13.36 -11.87
N LYS A 231 8.02 -12.41 -12.14
CA LYS A 231 9.48 -12.59 -12.04
C LYS A 231 9.99 -12.37 -10.61
N VAL A 232 9.20 -11.70 -9.78
CA VAL A 232 9.49 -11.39 -8.38
C VAL A 232 8.19 -11.11 -7.62
N PHE A 233 8.10 -11.57 -6.36
CA PHE A 233 7.03 -11.22 -5.44
C PHE A 233 7.36 -9.93 -4.69
N MET A 234 6.31 -9.18 -4.35
CA MET A 234 6.42 -7.92 -3.64
C MET A 234 7.03 -8.12 -2.25
N GLY A 235 6.54 -9.11 -1.51
CA GLY A 235 6.85 -9.40 -0.13
C GLY A 235 6.17 -8.44 0.85
N ASP A 236 6.27 -8.76 2.14
CA ASP A 236 5.76 -7.89 3.21
C ASP A 236 6.46 -6.51 3.19
N THR A 237 7.72 -6.48 2.73
CA THR A 237 8.49 -5.25 2.47
C THR A 237 7.72 -4.26 1.61
N GLY A 238 7.14 -4.71 0.50
CA GLY A 238 6.45 -3.84 -0.44
C GLY A 238 4.99 -3.60 -0.07
N SER A 239 4.27 -4.63 0.35
CA SER A 239 2.84 -4.54 0.61
C SER A 239 2.51 -3.69 1.84
N LEU A 240 3.32 -3.75 2.91
CA LEU A 240 3.18 -2.86 4.06
C LEU A 240 3.53 -1.40 3.71
N PHE A 241 4.55 -1.19 2.86
CA PHE A 241 4.85 0.14 2.34
C PHE A 241 3.69 0.73 1.55
N LEU A 242 3.11 -0.03 0.61
CA LEU A 242 1.97 0.43 -0.22
C LEU A 242 0.76 0.80 0.62
N GLY A 243 0.35 -0.07 1.54
CA GLY A 243 -0.79 0.19 2.40
C GLY A 243 -0.59 1.42 3.28
N ALA A 244 0.60 1.56 3.88
CA ALA A 244 0.95 2.72 4.68
C ALA A 244 1.01 4.01 3.84
N LEU A 245 1.58 3.97 2.63
CA LEU A 245 1.63 5.12 1.74
C LEU A 245 0.23 5.60 1.31
N ILE A 246 -0.69 4.68 1.04
CA ILE A 246 -2.10 4.98 0.75
C ILE A 246 -2.78 5.61 1.97
N GLY A 247 -2.52 5.07 3.17
CA GLY A 247 -2.99 5.67 4.41
C GLY A 247 -2.48 7.11 4.58
N ALA A 248 -1.17 7.33 4.42
CA ALA A 248 -0.57 8.66 4.50
C ALA A 248 -1.13 9.63 3.43
N LEU A 249 -1.35 9.14 2.21
CA LEU A 249 -1.94 9.92 1.12
C LEU A 249 -3.33 10.46 1.50
N ALA A 250 -4.16 9.65 2.15
CA ALA A 250 -5.47 10.10 2.62
C ALA A 250 -5.39 11.25 3.65
N PHE A 251 -4.34 11.26 4.50
CA PHE A 251 -4.06 12.36 5.41
C PHE A 251 -3.55 13.62 4.70
N GLU A 252 -2.73 13.48 3.66
CA GLU A 252 -2.35 14.64 2.82
C GLU A 252 -3.55 15.25 2.11
N LEU A 253 -4.54 14.43 1.71
CA LEU A 253 -5.82 14.87 1.13
C LEU A 253 -6.84 15.34 2.19
N LYS A 254 -6.42 15.40 3.46
CA LYS A 254 -7.25 15.87 4.59
C LYS A 254 -8.53 15.06 4.81
N ASN A 255 -8.56 13.80 4.38
CA ASN A 255 -9.71 12.92 4.58
C ASN A 255 -9.27 11.45 4.78
N PRO A 256 -9.11 10.98 6.05
CA PRO A 256 -8.70 9.60 6.33
C PRO A 256 -9.62 8.54 5.73
N MET A 257 -10.92 8.84 5.54
CA MET A 257 -11.88 7.88 4.94
C MET A 257 -11.61 7.59 3.47
N ILE A 258 -10.88 8.46 2.78
CA ILE A 258 -10.46 8.23 1.40
C ILE A 258 -9.66 6.92 1.29
N ALA A 259 -8.82 6.60 2.28
CA ALA A 259 -8.08 5.33 2.29
C ALA A 259 -9.01 4.10 2.32
N VAL A 260 -10.13 4.19 3.03
CA VAL A 260 -11.12 3.10 3.15
C VAL A 260 -11.93 2.96 1.85
N VAL A 261 -12.41 4.06 1.30
CA VAL A 261 -13.29 4.05 0.13
C VAL A 261 -12.47 3.74 -1.14
N SER A 262 -11.40 4.49 -1.41
CA SER A 262 -10.55 4.26 -2.59
C SER A 262 -9.75 2.95 -2.47
N GLY A 263 -9.37 2.54 -1.24
CA GLY A 263 -8.80 1.23 -0.95
C GLY A 263 -9.85 0.13 -0.73
N GLY A 264 -11.10 0.31 -1.19
CA GLY A 264 -12.23 -0.57 -0.92
C GLY A 264 -11.99 -2.03 -1.26
N VAL A 265 -11.25 -2.32 -2.33
CA VAL A 265 -10.86 -3.70 -2.68
C VAL A 265 -9.94 -4.28 -1.60
N TYR A 266 -8.93 -3.55 -1.11
CA TYR A 266 -8.09 -4.00 0.00
C TYR A 266 -8.95 -4.31 1.25
N VAL A 267 -9.86 -3.39 1.57
CA VAL A 267 -10.76 -3.53 2.73
C VAL A 267 -11.64 -4.76 2.60
N ILE A 268 -12.23 -5.02 1.42
CA ILE A 268 -13.05 -6.19 1.15
C ILE A 268 -12.23 -7.50 1.31
N GLU A 269 -10.99 -7.53 0.81
CA GLU A 269 -10.09 -8.66 1.00
C GLU A 269 -9.84 -8.92 2.50
N GLY A 270 -9.52 -7.89 3.26
CA GLY A 270 -9.33 -7.98 4.72
C GLY A 270 -10.59 -8.43 5.46
N ILE A 271 -11.76 -7.85 5.14
CA ILE A 271 -13.04 -8.22 5.74
C ILE A 271 -13.38 -9.68 5.41
N SER A 272 -13.07 -10.16 4.21
CA SER A 272 -13.31 -11.55 3.82
C SER A 272 -12.59 -12.55 4.72
N VAL A 273 -11.35 -12.23 5.11
CA VAL A 273 -10.55 -13.06 6.04
C VAL A 273 -11.18 -13.07 7.43
N ILE A 274 -11.51 -11.88 7.95
CA ILE A 274 -12.15 -11.76 9.27
C ILE A 274 -13.48 -12.53 9.29
N SER A 275 -14.31 -12.33 8.28
CA SER A 275 -15.61 -12.99 8.15
C SER A 275 -15.48 -14.51 8.06
N GLN A 276 -14.51 -15.01 7.28
CA GLN A 276 -14.21 -16.44 7.17
C GLN A 276 -13.82 -17.03 8.53
N VAL A 277 -12.91 -16.36 9.25
CA VAL A 277 -12.42 -16.84 10.56
C VAL A 277 -13.55 -16.86 11.60
N VAL A 278 -14.32 -15.77 11.69
CA VAL A 278 -15.47 -15.69 12.62
C VAL A 278 -16.52 -16.74 12.30
N PHE A 279 -16.94 -16.84 11.04
CA PHE A 279 -17.94 -17.81 10.61
C PHE A 279 -17.49 -19.26 10.87
N TYR A 280 -16.22 -19.56 10.56
CA TYR A 280 -15.67 -20.91 10.81
C TYR A 280 -15.60 -21.25 12.30
N LYS A 281 -15.23 -20.30 13.14
CA LYS A 281 -15.21 -20.51 14.61
C LYS A 281 -16.62 -20.82 15.15
N LEU A 282 -17.63 -20.14 14.64
CA LEU A 282 -19.02 -20.28 15.09
C LEU A 282 -19.71 -21.53 14.52
N THR A 283 -19.48 -21.86 13.24
CA THR A 283 -20.27 -22.87 12.52
C THR A 283 -19.49 -24.12 12.13
N LYS A 284 -18.15 -24.09 12.22
CA LYS A 284 -17.21 -25.10 11.67
C LYS A 284 -17.36 -25.32 10.14
N LYS A 285 -18.05 -24.39 9.47
CA LYS A 285 -18.22 -24.41 8.01
C LYS A 285 -17.46 -23.23 7.39
N ARG A 286 -17.09 -23.35 6.12
CA ARG A 286 -16.46 -22.25 5.38
C ARG A 286 -17.54 -21.35 4.79
N LEU A 287 -17.36 -20.01 4.91
CA LEU A 287 -18.20 -19.01 4.27
C LEU A 287 -17.84 -18.89 2.78
N PHE A 288 -16.56 -18.75 2.49
CA PHE A 288 -15.98 -18.71 1.14
C PHE A 288 -15.24 -20.03 0.86
N LYS A 289 -15.07 -20.41 -0.42
CA LYS A 289 -14.24 -21.56 -0.80
C LYS A 289 -12.82 -21.44 -0.22
N MET A 290 -12.29 -20.22 -0.19
CA MET A 290 -11.05 -19.82 0.45
C MET A 290 -11.10 -18.31 0.75
N ALA A 291 -10.35 -17.83 1.75
CA ALA A 291 -10.12 -16.41 2.03
C ALA A 291 -8.60 -16.16 2.03
N PRO A 292 -8.15 -14.97 1.58
CA PRO A 292 -8.93 -13.83 1.06
C PRO A 292 -9.72 -14.12 -0.22
N LEU A 293 -10.57 -13.16 -0.68
CA LEU A 293 -11.51 -13.37 -1.80
C LEU A 293 -10.83 -13.68 -3.13
N HIS A 294 -9.65 -13.16 -3.41
CA HIS A 294 -8.93 -13.49 -4.63
C HIS A 294 -8.71 -15.01 -4.75
N HIS A 295 -8.38 -15.73 -3.67
CA HIS A 295 -8.28 -17.18 -3.69
C HIS A 295 -9.63 -17.88 -3.86
N HIS A 296 -10.74 -17.25 -3.42
CA HIS A 296 -12.07 -17.78 -3.72
C HIS A 296 -12.33 -17.75 -5.23
N PHE A 297 -11.98 -16.65 -5.91
CA PHE A 297 -12.15 -16.49 -7.35
C PHE A 297 -11.24 -17.43 -8.14
N GLU A 298 -9.98 -17.64 -7.72
CA GLU A 298 -9.10 -18.67 -8.30
C GLU A 298 -9.78 -20.06 -8.23
N LYS A 299 -10.36 -20.42 -7.06
CA LYS A 299 -11.13 -21.68 -6.88
C LYS A 299 -12.44 -21.70 -7.69
N CYS A 300 -12.90 -20.58 -8.21
CA CYS A 300 -14.01 -20.48 -9.14
C CYS A 300 -13.57 -20.53 -10.61
N GLY A 301 -12.27 -20.72 -10.88
CA GLY A 301 -11.71 -20.85 -12.23
C GLY A 301 -11.33 -19.51 -12.89
N TRP A 302 -11.20 -18.43 -12.11
CA TRP A 302 -10.68 -17.18 -12.65
C TRP A 302 -9.16 -17.23 -12.69
N ASP A 303 -8.56 -16.72 -13.78
CA ASP A 303 -7.13 -16.50 -13.85
C ASP A 303 -6.71 -15.22 -13.10
N GLU A 304 -5.45 -15.16 -12.70
CA GLU A 304 -4.90 -14.04 -11.88
C GLU A 304 -5.03 -12.69 -12.60
N ASN A 305 -4.79 -12.64 -13.91
CA ASN A 305 -4.91 -11.39 -14.68
C ASN A 305 -6.34 -10.86 -14.68
N LYS A 306 -7.34 -11.76 -14.81
CA LYS A 306 -8.75 -11.38 -14.73
C LYS A 306 -9.10 -10.82 -13.35
N ILE A 307 -8.61 -11.45 -12.27
CA ILE A 307 -8.82 -10.97 -10.91
C ILE A 307 -8.21 -9.58 -10.75
N CYS A 308 -6.98 -9.35 -11.24
CA CYS A 308 -6.32 -8.05 -11.21
C CYS A 308 -7.11 -6.97 -11.95
N ILE A 309 -7.58 -7.26 -13.18
CA ILE A 309 -8.34 -6.29 -13.98
C ILE A 309 -9.66 -5.93 -13.31
N VAL A 310 -10.42 -6.93 -12.85
CA VAL A 310 -11.70 -6.68 -12.16
C VAL A 310 -11.49 -5.90 -10.88
N SER A 311 -10.47 -6.23 -10.08
CA SER A 311 -10.12 -5.52 -8.85
C SER A 311 -9.73 -4.07 -9.12
N MET A 312 -8.99 -3.81 -10.20
CA MET A 312 -8.62 -2.46 -10.62
C MET A 312 -9.87 -1.65 -11.03
N ILE A 313 -10.78 -2.22 -11.83
CA ILE A 313 -12.03 -1.57 -12.21
C ILE A 313 -12.90 -1.27 -10.98
N LEU A 314 -13.05 -2.23 -10.07
CA LEU A 314 -13.81 -2.02 -8.83
C LEU A 314 -13.20 -0.92 -7.96
N THR A 315 -11.86 -0.84 -7.87
CA THR A 315 -11.16 0.23 -7.15
C THR A 315 -11.47 1.59 -7.75
N LEU A 316 -11.45 1.73 -9.09
CA LEU A 316 -11.84 2.96 -9.77
C LEU A 316 -13.31 3.34 -9.49
N LEU A 317 -14.23 2.35 -9.53
CA LEU A 317 -15.65 2.59 -9.22
C LEU A 317 -15.87 3.02 -7.77
N PHE A 318 -15.23 2.39 -6.78
CA PHE A 318 -15.31 2.83 -5.38
C PHE A 318 -14.79 4.25 -5.22
N SER A 319 -13.73 4.60 -5.91
CA SER A 319 -13.14 5.93 -5.83
C SER A 319 -14.04 7.02 -6.43
N LEU A 320 -14.94 6.70 -7.37
CA LEU A 320 -15.92 7.67 -7.88
C LEU A 320 -16.80 8.23 -6.76
N VAL A 321 -17.10 7.43 -5.73
CA VAL A 321 -17.89 7.88 -4.55
C VAL A 321 -17.17 8.98 -3.77
N VAL A 322 -15.85 9.06 -3.85
CA VAL A 322 -15.04 10.10 -3.18
C VAL A 322 -14.93 11.35 -4.06
N ILE A 323 -15.00 11.17 -5.38
CA ILE A 323 -14.80 12.23 -6.37
C ILE A 323 -16.10 13.02 -6.60
N LEU A 324 -17.24 12.35 -6.52
CA LEU A 324 -18.60 12.93 -6.66
C LEU A 324 -19.10 13.53 -5.35
#